data_f72cfdb35346c6090a10ad43a4f6d175
#
_entry.id   f72cfdb35346c6090a10ad43a4f6d175
#
_cell.length_a   1.000
_cell.length_b   1.000
_cell.length_c   1.000
_cell.angle_alpha   90.00
_cell.angle_beta   90.00
_cell.angle_gamma   90.00
#
_symmetry.space_group_name_H-M   'P 1'
#
loop_
_entity.id
_entity.type
_entity.pdbx_description
1 polymer ?
#
loop_
_entity_poly.entity_id
_entity_poly.type
_entity_poly.pdbx_seq_one_letter_code
_entity_poly.pdbx_strand_id
1 'polypeptide(L)' 'MAELTTAVEIAIRVNGEAREVPAGLTVAALLEHLGLHPRMVVVERNGDILRRDALPDHAVEPGDHYELVHFVGGG' A
#
# COMPACT_ATOMS: atom_id res chain seq x y z
N MET A 1 1.70 -14.49 -30.97
CA MET A 1 1.47 -13.11 -30.81
C MET A 1 1.45 -12.69 -29.36
N ALA A 2 2.15 -11.63 -29.07
CA ALA A 2 2.27 -11.19 -27.69
C ALA A 2 0.96 -10.59 -27.21
N GLU A 3 0.57 -10.99 -26.06
CA GLU A 3 -0.56 -10.41 -25.38
C GLU A 3 -0.16 -9.07 -24.81
N LEU A 4 -0.88 -8.05 -25.19
CA LEU A 4 -0.65 -6.76 -24.56
C LEU A 4 -1.46 -6.76 -23.27
N THR A 5 -0.82 -7.18 -22.21
CA THR A 5 -1.47 -7.12 -20.93
C THR A 5 -1.29 -5.72 -20.39
N THR A 6 -2.34 -4.94 -20.49
CA THR A 6 -2.32 -3.63 -19.88
C THR A 6 -2.57 -3.82 -18.39
N ALA A 7 -1.58 -3.51 -17.59
CA ALA A 7 -1.76 -3.56 -16.16
C ALA A 7 -2.81 -2.54 -15.76
N VAL A 8 -3.83 -2.97 -15.06
CA VAL A 8 -4.83 -2.07 -14.54
C VAL A 8 -4.24 -1.40 -13.32
N GLU A 9 -4.31 -0.09 -13.29
CA GLU A 9 -3.85 0.68 -12.15
C GLU A 9 -5.02 1.36 -11.48
N ILE A 10 -4.90 1.54 -10.18
CA ILE A 10 -5.91 2.22 -9.39
C ILE A 10 -5.27 3.42 -8.72
N ALA A 11 -6.08 4.42 -8.44
CA ALA A 11 -5.62 5.63 -7.79
C ALA A 11 -5.88 5.54 -6.30
N ILE A 12 -4.85 5.84 -5.52
CA ILE A 12 -4.93 5.91 -4.07
C ILE A 12 -4.19 7.17 -3.63
N ARG A 13 -4.24 7.45 -2.34
CA ARG A 13 -3.43 8.51 -1.76
C ARG A 13 -2.51 7.90 -0.71
N VAL A 14 -1.27 8.36 -0.72
CA VAL A 14 -0.28 7.95 0.27
C VAL A 14 0.31 9.22 0.87
N ASN A 15 0.09 9.41 2.16
CA ASN A 15 0.55 10.59 2.88
C ASN A 15 0.13 11.87 2.17
N GLY A 16 -1.12 11.89 1.69
CA GLY A 16 -1.70 13.07 1.05
C GLY A 16 -1.38 13.23 -0.42
N GLU A 17 -0.57 12.35 -1.00
CA GLU A 17 -0.20 12.45 -2.41
C GLU A 17 -0.93 11.40 -3.23
N ALA A 18 -1.45 11.82 -4.36
CA ALA A 18 -2.08 10.89 -5.28
C ALA A 18 -1.04 9.97 -5.90
N ARG A 19 -1.34 8.68 -5.95
CA ARG A 19 -0.47 7.68 -6.56
C ARG A 19 -1.30 6.69 -7.32
N GLU A 20 -0.74 6.19 -8.42
CA GLU A 20 -1.34 5.08 -9.14
C GLU A 20 -0.51 3.85 -8.87
N VAL A 21 -1.19 2.78 -8.51
CA VAL A 21 -0.53 1.53 -8.18
C VAL A 21 -1.26 0.40 -8.89
N PRO A 22 -0.59 -0.73 -9.11
CA PRO A 22 -1.26 -1.87 -9.76
C PRO A 22 -2.46 -2.32 -8.96
N ALA A 23 -3.53 -2.68 -9.67
CA ALA A 23 -4.69 -3.30 -9.04
C ALA A 23 -4.33 -4.69 -8.55
N GLY A 24 -5.03 -5.14 -7.53
CA GLY A 24 -4.86 -6.51 -7.05
C GLY A 24 -3.82 -6.68 -5.97
N LEU A 25 -3.24 -5.59 -5.47
CA LEU A 25 -2.28 -5.69 -4.38
C LEU A 25 -2.99 -5.82 -3.05
N THR A 26 -2.39 -6.59 -2.15
CA THR A 26 -2.73 -6.48 -0.73
C THR A 26 -1.97 -5.29 -0.16
N VAL A 27 -2.36 -4.86 1.05
CA VAL A 27 -1.63 -3.77 1.69
C VAL A 27 -0.18 -4.17 1.94
N ALA A 28 0.07 -5.42 2.29
CA ALA A 28 1.45 -5.90 2.43
C ALA A 28 2.23 -5.73 1.12
N ALA A 29 1.61 -6.12 0.01
CA ALA A 29 2.25 -6.00 -1.30
C ALA A 29 2.40 -4.53 -1.71
N LEU A 30 1.47 -3.68 -1.29
CA LEU A 30 1.60 -2.25 -1.55
C LEU A 30 2.85 -1.68 -0.90
N LEU A 31 3.11 -2.05 0.35
CA LEU A 31 4.32 -1.57 1.02
C LEU A 31 5.56 -2.01 0.27
N GLU A 32 5.58 -3.25 -0.18
CA GLU A 32 6.68 -3.77 -0.97
C GLU A 32 6.85 -2.97 -2.25
N HIS A 33 5.74 -2.70 -2.92
CA HIS A 33 5.74 -1.91 -4.15
C HIS A 33 6.32 -0.52 -3.93
N LEU A 34 6.09 0.05 -2.75
CA LEU A 34 6.59 1.37 -2.39
C LEU A 34 8.01 1.32 -1.85
N GLY A 35 8.60 0.14 -1.73
CA GLY A 35 9.94 0.00 -1.22
C GLY A 35 10.04 0.10 0.28
N LEU A 36 8.95 -0.16 0.98
CA LEU A 36 8.90 -0.04 2.43
C LEU A 36 8.83 -1.41 3.07
N HIS A 37 9.53 -1.56 4.19
CA HIS A 37 9.51 -2.80 4.94
C HIS A 37 8.36 -2.76 5.94
N PRO A 38 7.50 -3.77 5.98
CA PRO A 38 6.32 -3.74 6.86
C PRO A 38 6.66 -3.55 8.33
N ARG A 39 7.85 -3.98 8.75
CA ARG A 39 8.25 -3.83 10.14
C ARG A 39 8.67 -2.42 10.50
N MET A 40 8.86 -1.58 9.48
CA MET A 40 9.39 -0.25 9.68
C MET A 40 8.34 0.83 9.53
N VAL A 41 7.09 0.46 9.34
CA VAL A 41 6.03 1.45 9.15
C VAL A 41 4.80 1.09 9.96
N VAL A 42 4.11 2.13 10.41
CA VAL A 42 2.74 2.00 10.90
C VAL A 42 1.84 2.39 9.74
N VAL A 43 0.84 1.57 9.48
CA VAL A 43 -0.08 1.79 8.36
C VAL A 43 -1.43 2.20 8.91
N GLU A 44 -1.91 3.36 8.46
CA GLU A 44 -3.27 3.77 8.71
C GLU A 44 -3.98 3.77 7.35
N ARG A 45 -5.14 3.15 7.28
CA ARG A 45 -5.92 3.08 6.06
C ARG A 45 -7.30 3.65 6.34
N ASN A 46 -7.62 4.71 5.63
CA ASN A 46 -8.93 5.36 5.75
C ASN A 46 -9.27 5.67 7.21
N GLY A 47 -8.27 6.08 7.97
CA GLY A 47 -8.44 6.46 9.37
C GLY A 47 -8.25 5.34 10.38
N ASP A 48 -8.06 4.11 9.93
CA ASP A 48 -7.92 2.97 10.84
C ASP A 48 -6.51 2.40 10.77
N ILE A 49 -5.91 2.17 11.93
CA ILE A 49 -4.60 1.56 11.98
C ILE A 49 -4.74 0.07 11.70
N LEU A 50 -3.94 -0.43 10.77
CA LEU A 50 -3.92 -1.84 10.43
C LEU A 50 -2.80 -2.53 11.19
N ARG A 51 -3.13 -3.67 11.78
CA ARG A 51 -2.12 -4.48 12.45
C ARG A 51 -1.21 -5.09 11.41
N ARG A 52 0.07 -5.24 11.76
CA ARG A 52 1.05 -5.78 10.85
C ARG A 52 0.68 -7.15 10.32
N ASP A 53 0.14 -8.00 11.19
CA ASP A 53 -0.22 -9.36 10.80
C ASP A 53 -1.45 -9.40 9.91
N ALA A 54 -2.20 -8.32 9.82
CA ALA A 54 -3.38 -8.25 8.96
C ALA A 54 -3.11 -7.62 7.60
N LEU A 55 -1.92 -7.08 7.39
CA LEU A 55 -1.61 -6.40 6.12
C LEU A 55 -1.82 -7.27 4.89
N PRO A 56 -1.44 -8.56 4.92
CA PRO A 56 -1.68 -9.39 3.73
C PRO A 56 -3.13 -9.79 3.54
N ASP A 57 -3.99 -9.51 4.51
CA ASP A 57 -5.40 -9.88 4.42
C ASP A 57 -6.28 -8.77 3.87
N HIS A 58 -5.75 -7.58 3.70
CA HIS A 58 -6.53 -6.44 3.21
C HIS A 58 -6.13 -6.12 1.78
N ALA A 59 -7.13 -6.06 0.90
CA ALA A 59 -6.90 -5.67 -0.48
C ALA A 59 -6.88 -4.14 -0.57
N VAL A 60 -6.01 -3.63 -1.42
CA VAL A 60 -5.98 -2.20 -1.71
C VAL A 60 -7.11 -1.89 -2.67
N GLU A 61 -7.92 -0.89 -2.32
CA GLU A 61 -9.08 -0.51 -3.11
C GLU A 61 -8.88 0.86 -3.73
N PRO A 62 -9.49 1.10 -4.90
CA PRO A 62 -9.41 2.44 -5.48
C PRO A 62 -9.95 3.48 -4.51
N GLY A 63 -9.26 4.59 -4.42
CA GLY A 63 -9.69 5.69 -3.55
C GLY A 63 -9.23 5.56 -2.11
N ASP A 64 -8.53 4.50 -1.77
CA ASP A 64 -8.02 4.36 -0.41
C ASP A 64 -7.05 5.48 -0.06
N HIS A 65 -7.08 5.88 1.21
CA HIS A 65 -6.16 6.87 1.76
C HIS A 65 -5.27 6.17 2.78
N TYR A 66 -3.98 6.21 2.54
CA TYR A 66 -2.99 5.59 3.43
C TYR A 66 -2.12 6.65 4.07
N GLU A 67 -1.93 6.52 5.39
CA GLU A 67 -0.91 7.28 6.11
C GLU A 67 0.13 6.28 6.56
N LEU A 68 1.34 6.47 6.09
CA LEU A 68 2.44 5.56 6.41
C LEU A 68 3.46 6.32 7.22
N VAL A 69 3.63 5.91 8.48
CA VAL A 69 4.60 6.55 9.37
C VAL A 69 5.79 5.61 9.46
N HIS A 70 6.91 6.07 8.98
CA HIS A 70 8.12 5.27 8.93
C HIS A 70 8.90 5.47 10.23
N PHE A 71 9.27 4.37 10.86
CA PHE A 71 10.11 4.47 12.05
C PHE A 71 11.53 4.81 11.66
N VAL A 72 12.12 5.71 12.42
CA VAL A 72 13.55 5.86 12.37
C VAL A 72 14.07 4.74 13.25
N GLY A 73 14.71 3.77 12.68
CA GLY A 73 15.10 2.59 13.35
C GLY A 73 15.84 2.85 14.63
N GLY A 74 15.17 2.73 15.70
CA GLY A 74 15.75 3.06 16.95
C GLY A 74 16.26 1.82 17.64
N GLY A 75 17.07 1.18 17.08
CA GLY A 75 17.76 0.12 17.75
C GLY A 75 16.91 -1.04 18.21
#